data_edf6e7d1c9a0d184e8f7957286c671db
#
_entry.id   edf6e7d1c9a0d184e8f7957286c671db
#
_cell.length_a   1.000
_cell.length_b   1.000
_cell.length_c   1.000
_cell.angle_alpha   90.00
_cell.angle_beta   90.00
_cell.angle_gamma   90.00
#
_symmetry.space_group_name_H-M   'P 1'
#
loop_
_entity.id
_entity.type
_entity.pdbx_description
1 polymer ?
#
loop_
_entity_poly.entity_id
_entity_poly.type
_entity_poly.pdbx_seq_one_letter_code
_entity_poly.pdbx_strand_id
1 'polypeptide(L)'
;YLFFSSLLIFINWATWIYAVGTEKIIDASFGYFIMPILSVFLGYIFYGEKINKRRGLSILLVLLSISFLLFKSFHSIPWVGIIVALSWGFYNLLRKKVNVDTDVGLLIESLFILPFALFAFFLLFKNNLNLFSINEPSLMFILMLAGPMTVIPLFLYVRGVELCGLGPTGMIFYITPTFQFLLGFFYYDEAFSFDKSLSFILIWIAVIIYLKDLYEHN
;
A
#
# COMPACT_ATOMS: atom_id res chain seq x y z
N TYR A 1 9.96 5.27 17.51
CA TYR A 1 8.94 5.15 16.47
C TYR A 1 9.56 4.99 15.10
N LEU A 2 10.48 5.87 14.66
CA LEU A 2 11.11 5.80 13.32
C LEU A 2 11.84 4.49 13.06
N PHE A 3 12.51 3.91 14.05
CA PHE A 3 13.12 2.59 13.92
C PHE A 3 12.08 1.49 13.64
N PHE A 4 10.98 1.49 14.37
CA PHE A 4 9.92 0.50 14.15
C PHE A 4 9.16 0.74 12.84
N SER A 5 8.95 2.01 12.43
CA SER A 5 8.35 2.31 11.13
C SER A 5 9.26 1.89 9.98
N SER A 6 10.59 2.09 10.09
CA SER A 6 11.53 1.60 9.08
C SER A 6 11.51 0.08 8.94
N LEU A 7 11.38 -0.65 10.04
CA LEU A 7 11.24 -2.11 10.01
C LEU A 7 9.95 -2.55 9.31
N LEU A 8 8.83 -1.86 9.59
CA LEU A 8 7.54 -2.18 8.97
C LEU A 8 7.53 -1.90 7.48
N ILE A 9 8.10 -0.78 7.03
CA ILE A 9 8.19 -0.48 5.59
C ILE A 9 9.17 -1.43 4.89
N PHE A 10 10.24 -1.83 5.55
CA PHE A 10 11.16 -2.85 5.03
C PHE A 10 10.46 -4.19 4.84
N ILE A 11 9.69 -4.67 5.85
CA ILE A 11 8.89 -5.89 5.75
C ILE A 11 7.89 -5.78 4.60
N ASN A 12 7.22 -4.64 4.45
CA ASN A 12 6.28 -4.39 3.37
C ASN A 12 6.93 -4.57 1.99
N TRP A 13 8.04 -3.88 1.75
CA TRP A 13 8.76 -3.94 0.48
C TRP A 13 9.38 -5.30 0.20
N ALA A 14 10.00 -5.93 1.23
CA ALA A 14 10.55 -7.28 1.08
C ALA A 14 9.46 -8.31 0.73
N THR A 15 8.28 -8.20 1.36
CA THR A 15 7.14 -9.07 1.05
C THR A 15 6.62 -8.83 -0.38
N TRP A 16 6.60 -7.57 -0.84
CA TRP A 16 6.20 -7.25 -2.20
C TRP A 16 7.19 -7.78 -3.24
N ILE A 17 8.50 -7.59 -3.01
CA ILE A 17 9.56 -8.14 -3.87
C ILE A 17 9.47 -9.68 -3.92
N TYR A 18 9.25 -10.33 -2.77
CA TYR A 18 9.02 -11.76 -2.70
C TYR A 18 7.80 -12.19 -3.52
N ALA A 19 6.70 -11.44 -3.45
CA ALA A 19 5.48 -11.73 -4.20
C ALA A 19 5.71 -11.66 -5.71
N VAL A 20 6.44 -10.65 -6.18
CA VAL A 20 6.80 -10.52 -7.60
C VAL A 20 7.71 -11.68 -8.03
N GLY A 21 8.74 -12.00 -7.25
CA GLY A 21 9.68 -13.07 -7.58
C GLY A 21 9.12 -14.49 -7.49
N THR A 22 7.98 -14.69 -6.84
CA THR A 22 7.32 -16.00 -6.67
C THR A 22 5.95 -16.09 -7.32
N GLU A 23 5.61 -15.13 -8.20
CA GLU A 23 4.32 -15.07 -8.93
C GLU A 23 3.09 -15.02 -8.02
N LYS A 24 3.24 -14.45 -6.81
CA LYS A 24 2.17 -14.25 -5.82
C LYS A 24 1.61 -12.83 -5.83
N ILE A 25 1.63 -12.17 -7.00
CA ILE A 25 1.22 -10.77 -7.15
C ILE A 25 -0.27 -10.60 -6.81
N ILE A 26 -1.12 -11.56 -7.19
CA ILE A 26 -2.55 -11.55 -6.87
C ILE A 26 -2.76 -11.54 -5.34
N ASP A 27 -2.04 -12.39 -4.61
CA ASP A 27 -2.07 -12.43 -3.15
C ASP A 27 -1.64 -11.09 -2.54
N ALA A 28 -0.54 -10.51 -3.01
CA ALA A 28 -0.05 -9.22 -2.53
C ALA A 28 -1.02 -8.08 -2.85
N SER A 29 -1.60 -8.09 -4.05
CA SER A 29 -2.59 -7.11 -4.50
C SER A 29 -3.83 -7.09 -3.62
N PHE A 30 -4.21 -8.23 -3.04
CA PHE A 30 -5.30 -8.31 -2.08
C PHE A 30 -5.05 -7.42 -0.84
N GLY A 31 -3.80 -7.24 -0.43
CA GLY A 31 -3.43 -6.32 0.64
C GLY A 31 -3.89 -4.88 0.37
N TYR A 32 -3.87 -4.43 -0.89
CA TYR A 32 -4.33 -3.08 -1.26
C TYR A 32 -5.83 -2.87 -1.03
N PHE A 33 -6.63 -3.93 -1.03
CA PHE A 33 -8.04 -3.82 -0.70
C PHE A 33 -8.27 -3.78 0.82
N ILE A 34 -7.43 -4.45 1.61
CA ILE A 34 -7.52 -4.46 3.08
C ILE A 34 -6.97 -3.16 3.68
N MET A 35 -5.89 -2.59 3.10
CA MET A 35 -5.18 -1.41 3.64
C MET A 35 -6.10 -0.24 4.00
N PRO A 36 -7.02 0.23 3.14
CA PRO A 36 -7.85 1.38 3.46
C PRO A 36 -8.76 1.14 4.67
N ILE A 37 -9.35 -0.06 4.76
CA ILE A 37 -10.20 -0.41 5.90
C ILE A 37 -9.38 -0.46 7.18
N LEU A 38 -8.21 -1.08 7.13
CA LEU A 38 -7.29 -1.13 8.25
C LEU A 38 -6.89 0.28 8.70
N SER A 39 -6.63 1.19 7.75
CA SER A 39 -6.30 2.60 8.05
C SER A 39 -7.45 3.32 8.75
N VAL A 40 -8.69 3.17 8.30
CA VAL A 40 -9.88 3.72 8.97
C VAL A 40 -10.03 3.15 10.38
N PHE A 41 -9.87 1.85 10.54
CA PHE A 41 -9.99 1.17 11.82
C PHE A 41 -8.90 1.61 12.82
N LEU A 42 -7.65 1.71 12.36
CA LEU A 42 -6.54 2.21 13.17
C LEU A 42 -6.72 3.69 13.54
N GLY A 43 -7.21 4.51 12.60
CA GLY A 43 -7.56 5.91 12.84
C GLY A 43 -8.62 6.06 13.93
N TYR A 44 -9.67 5.23 13.89
CA TYR A 44 -10.72 5.21 14.90
C TYR A 44 -10.19 4.82 16.29
N ILE A 45 -9.43 3.70 16.39
CA ILE A 45 -8.97 3.18 17.69
C ILE A 45 -7.89 4.07 18.31
N PHE A 46 -6.89 4.49 17.54
CA PHE A 46 -5.69 5.11 18.08
C PHE A 46 -5.69 6.63 18.02
N TYR A 47 -6.48 7.22 17.14
CA TYR A 47 -6.54 8.68 16.95
C TYR A 47 -7.92 9.27 17.21
N GLY A 48 -8.91 8.46 17.58
CA GLY A 48 -10.26 8.92 17.85
C GLY A 48 -10.94 9.53 16.61
N GLU A 49 -10.55 9.12 15.41
CA GLU A 49 -11.20 9.55 14.17
C GLU A 49 -12.67 9.10 14.20
N LYS A 50 -13.60 10.03 14.03
CA LYS A 50 -15.02 9.74 14.21
C LYS A 50 -15.58 8.94 13.04
N ILE A 51 -16.25 7.85 13.35
CA ILE A 51 -17.03 7.06 12.40
C ILE A 51 -18.51 7.33 12.67
N ASN A 52 -19.13 8.17 11.84
CA ASN A 52 -20.56 8.41 11.87
C ASN A 52 -21.30 7.33 11.06
N LYS A 53 -22.64 7.42 11.00
CA LYS A 53 -23.47 6.43 10.30
C LYS A 53 -23.13 6.29 8.80
N ARG A 54 -22.80 7.41 8.12
CA ARG A 54 -22.45 7.40 6.68
C ARG A 54 -21.09 6.74 6.45
N ARG A 55 -20.07 7.07 7.27
CA ARG A 55 -18.75 6.41 7.22
C ARG A 55 -18.85 4.93 7.55
N GLY A 56 -19.68 4.57 8.55
CA GLY A 56 -19.97 3.18 8.88
C GLY A 56 -20.59 2.40 7.72
N LEU A 57 -21.55 3.01 6.99
CA LEU A 57 -22.13 2.43 5.77
C LEU A 57 -21.07 2.23 4.68
N SER A 58 -20.18 3.20 4.46
CA SER A 58 -19.09 3.09 3.50
C SER A 58 -18.18 1.91 3.83
N ILE A 59 -17.76 1.79 5.09
CA ILE A 59 -16.92 0.69 5.57
C ILE A 59 -17.61 -0.66 5.35
N LEU A 60 -18.91 -0.74 5.66
CA LEU A 60 -19.70 -1.97 5.45
C LEU A 60 -19.74 -2.37 3.96
N LEU A 61 -19.98 -1.42 3.06
CA LEU A 61 -19.99 -1.67 1.61
C LEU A 61 -18.63 -2.19 1.12
N VAL A 62 -17.55 -1.62 1.60
CA VAL A 62 -16.20 -2.09 1.24
C VAL A 62 -15.94 -3.49 1.80
N LEU A 63 -16.31 -3.76 3.05
CA LEU A 63 -16.18 -5.09 3.65
C LEU A 63 -16.95 -6.15 2.85
N LEU A 64 -18.18 -5.84 2.44
CA LEU A 64 -18.98 -6.72 1.60
C LEU A 64 -18.32 -6.98 0.25
N SER A 65 -17.79 -5.92 -0.39
CA SER A 65 -17.08 -6.05 -1.68
C SER A 65 -15.82 -6.91 -1.57
N ILE A 66 -15.02 -6.71 -0.53
CA ILE A 66 -13.81 -7.50 -0.28
C ILE A 66 -14.17 -8.94 0.04
N SER A 67 -15.18 -9.17 0.88
CA SER A 67 -15.64 -10.53 1.18
C SER A 67 -16.10 -11.26 -0.08
N PHE A 68 -16.84 -10.57 -0.95
CA PHE A 68 -17.29 -11.13 -2.22
C PHE A 68 -16.11 -11.50 -3.13
N LEU A 69 -15.10 -10.63 -3.26
CA LEU A 69 -13.87 -10.92 -4.01
C LEU A 69 -13.10 -12.11 -3.43
N LEU A 70 -12.99 -12.19 -2.09
CA LEU A 70 -12.34 -13.31 -1.42
C LEU A 70 -13.00 -14.65 -1.75
N PHE A 71 -14.32 -14.73 -1.62
CA PHE A 71 -15.04 -15.98 -1.90
C PHE A 71 -14.92 -16.43 -3.35
N LYS A 72 -14.77 -15.49 -4.29
CA LYS A 72 -14.69 -15.80 -5.73
C LYS A 72 -13.27 -16.06 -6.22
N SER A 73 -12.26 -15.38 -5.67
CA SER A 73 -10.91 -15.36 -6.23
C SER A 73 -9.89 -16.17 -5.45
N PHE A 74 -10.13 -16.48 -4.16
CA PHE A 74 -9.15 -17.14 -3.33
C PHE A 74 -9.62 -18.51 -2.83
N HIS A 75 -8.83 -19.53 -3.10
CA HIS A 75 -9.03 -20.90 -2.58
C HIS A 75 -8.25 -21.15 -1.29
N SER A 76 -7.35 -20.22 -0.91
CA SER A 76 -6.53 -20.25 0.30
C SER A 76 -6.37 -18.86 0.89
N ILE A 77 -5.96 -18.78 2.16
CA ILE A 77 -5.73 -17.49 2.84
C ILE A 77 -4.57 -16.75 2.16
N PRO A 78 -4.78 -15.53 1.66
CA PRO A 78 -3.75 -14.72 0.97
C PRO A 78 -2.79 -14.10 2.01
N TRP A 79 -1.93 -14.92 2.62
CA TRP A 79 -1.06 -14.49 3.73
C TRP A 79 -0.09 -13.36 3.33
N VAL A 80 0.37 -13.35 2.07
CA VAL A 80 1.24 -12.29 1.53
C VAL A 80 0.52 -10.93 1.57
N GLY A 81 -0.73 -10.89 1.09
CA GLY A 81 -1.56 -9.70 1.13
C GLY A 81 -1.85 -9.23 2.56
N ILE A 82 -2.06 -10.16 3.49
CA ILE A 82 -2.27 -9.82 4.91
C ILE A 82 -1.01 -9.15 5.50
N ILE A 83 0.20 -9.69 5.24
CA ILE A 83 1.44 -9.09 5.71
C ILE A 83 1.63 -7.69 5.10
N VAL A 84 1.38 -7.54 3.78
CA VAL A 84 1.46 -6.25 3.10
C VAL A 84 0.49 -5.24 3.74
N ALA A 85 -0.76 -5.62 3.98
CA ALA A 85 -1.75 -4.74 4.59
C ALA A 85 -1.38 -4.34 6.03
N LEU A 86 -1.02 -5.30 6.87
CA LEU A 86 -0.69 -5.05 8.27
C LEU A 86 0.57 -4.20 8.40
N SER A 87 1.65 -4.55 7.69
CA SER A 87 2.90 -3.77 7.75
C SER A 87 2.70 -2.33 7.32
N TRP A 88 1.94 -2.09 6.25
CA TRP A 88 1.61 -0.74 5.80
C TRP A 88 0.71 0.03 6.77
N GLY A 89 -0.34 -0.61 7.28
CA GLY A 89 -1.27 0.01 8.23
C GLY A 89 -0.56 0.44 9.52
N PHE A 90 0.25 -0.43 10.10
CA PHE A 90 1.03 -0.10 11.31
C PHE A 90 2.16 0.89 11.02
N TYR A 91 2.79 0.84 9.84
CA TYR A 91 3.71 1.88 9.40
C TYR A 91 3.07 3.27 9.48
N ASN A 92 1.89 3.44 8.86
CA ASN A 92 1.17 4.70 8.88
C ASN A 92 0.75 5.13 10.28
N LEU A 93 0.33 4.17 11.12
CA LEU A 93 0.02 4.43 12.52
C LEU A 93 1.21 5.02 13.28
N LEU A 94 2.40 4.45 13.10
CA LEU A 94 3.62 4.92 13.76
C LEU A 94 4.07 6.27 13.18
N ARG A 95 4.02 6.42 11.87
CA ARG A 95 4.40 7.67 11.20
C ARG A 95 3.57 8.86 11.66
N LYS A 96 2.27 8.68 11.83
CA LYS A 96 1.39 9.74 12.36
C LYS A 96 1.74 10.15 13.81
N LYS A 97 2.40 9.29 14.59
CA LYS A 97 2.86 9.60 15.95
C LYS A 97 4.18 10.36 16.01
N VAL A 98 4.94 10.36 14.91
CA VAL A 98 6.26 10.98 14.86
C VAL A 98 6.10 12.48 14.64
N ASN A 99 6.68 13.28 15.53
CA ASN A 99 6.69 14.73 15.42
C ASN A 99 8.00 15.20 14.75
N VAL A 100 8.20 14.78 13.51
CA VAL A 100 9.36 15.13 12.67
C VAL A 100 8.86 15.34 11.26
N ASP A 101 9.42 16.30 10.53
CA ASP A 101 9.05 16.59 9.15
C ASP A 101 9.13 15.32 8.27
N THR A 102 8.22 15.21 7.33
CA THR A 102 8.06 13.99 6.52
C THR A 102 9.33 13.58 5.79
N ASP A 103 10.06 14.52 5.20
CA ASP A 103 11.33 14.31 4.48
C ASP A 103 12.45 13.83 5.41
N VAL A 104 12.61 14.47 6.57
CA VAL A 104 13.58 14.06 7.59
C VAL A 104 13.25 12.65 8.12
N GLY A 105 11.97 12.39 8.37
CA GLY A 105 11.53 11.07 8.82
C GLY A 105 11.83 9.96 7.81
N LEU A 106 11.53 10.18 6.52
CA LEU A 106 11.85 9.23 5.45
C LEU A 106 13.37 9.04 5.26
N LEU A 107 14.15 10.11 5.41
CA LEU A 107 15.61 10.00 5.37
C LEU A 107 16.13 9.10 6.50
N ILE A 108 15.67 9.32 7.73
CA ILE A 108 16.07 8.52 8.91
C ILE A 108 15.64 7.05 8.72
N GLU A 109 14.43 6.80 8.25
CA GLU A 109 13.95 5.43 7.94
C GLU A 109 14.83 4.75 6.89
N SER A 110 15.22 5.47 5.84
CA SER A 110 16.12 4.98 4.80
C SER A 110 17.51 4.66 5.35
N LEU A 111 18.04 5.50 6.26
CA LEU A 111 19.33 5.25 6.91
C LEU A 111 19.32 4.02 7.81
N PHE A 112 18.19 3.72 8.49
CA PHE A 112 18.07 2.47 9.27
C PHE A 112 18.05 1.22 8.37
N ILE A 113 17.48 1.31 7.17
CA ILE A 113 17.41 0.19 6.22
C ILE A 113 18.71 0.02 5.44
N LEU A 114 19.47 1.11 5.25
CA LEU A 114 20.68 1.14 4.41
C LEU A 114 21.70 0.04 4.72
N PRO A 115 22.06 -0.26 5.99
CA PRO A 115 23.00 -1.34 6.29
C PRO A 115 22.55 -2.70 5.78
N PHE A 116 21.26 -3.00 5.89
CA PHE A 116 20.67 -4.26 5.40
C PHE A 116 20.65 -4.32 3.88
N ALA A 117 20.36 -3.19 3.22
CA ALA A 117 20.40 -3.09 1.76
C ALA A 117 21.84 -3.25 1.22
N LEU A 118 22.81 -2.62 1.86
CA LEU A 118 24.24 -2.77 1.51
C LEU A 118 24.72 -4.21 1.72
N PHE A 119 24.31 -4.85 2.81
CA PHE A 119 24.64 -6.25 3.06
C PHE A 119 24.03 -7.19 2.01
N ALA A 120 22.75 -6.99 1.66
CA ALA A 120 22.10 -7.74 0.59
C ALA A 120 22.81 -7.52 -0.76
N PHE A 121 23.14 -6.28 -1.09
CA PHE A 121 23.90 -5.96 -2.30
C PHE A 121 25.27 -6.64 -2.34
N PHE A 122 25.99 -6.64 -1.22
CA PHE A 122 27.27 -7.33 -1.09
C PHE A 122 27.13 -8.84 -1.35
N LEU A 123 26.08 -9.48 -0.81
CA LEU A 123 25.82 -10.90 -1.05
C LEU A 123 25.52 -11.19 -2.53
N LEU A 124 24.71 -10.34 -3.18
CA LEU A 124 24.42 -10.47 -4.60
C LEU A 124 25.68 -10.32 -5.45
N PHE A 125 26.53 -9.36 -5.11
CA PHE A 125 27.81 -9.14 -5.80
C PHE A 125 28.75 -10.34 -5.64
N LYS A 126 28.91 -10.84 -4.40
CA LYS A 126 29.76 -12.00 -4.09
C LYS A 126 29.32 -13.27 -4.83
N ASN A 127 28.01 -13.45 -5.03
CA ASN A 127 27.46 -14.62 -5.71
C ASN A 127 27.31 -14.46 -7.23
N ASN A 128 27.83 -13.38 -7.81
CA ASN A 128 27.67 -13.03 -9.24
C ASN A 128 26.19 -12.93 -9.70
N LEU A 129 25.29 -12.58 -8.78
CA LEU A 129 23.84 -12.37 -9.06
C LEU A 129 23.53 -10.89 -9.29
N ASN A 130 24.52 -10.02 -9.29
CA ASN A 130 24.35 -8.60 -9.47
C ASN A 130 24.10 -8.26 -10.94
N LEU A 131 22.94 -7.67 -11.23
CA LEU A 131 22.58 -7.16 -12.57
C LEU A 131 22.84 -5.67 -12.75
N PHE A 132 23.26 -4.97 -11.70
CA PHE A 132 23.65 -3.57 -11.78
C PHE A 132 25.04 -3.45 -12.39
N SER A 133 25.11 -3.24 -13.71
CA SER A 133 26.35 -3.24 -14.47
C SER A 133 26.36 -2.15 -15.54
N ILE A 134 27.54 -1.59 -15.78
CA ILE A 134 27.78 -0.61 -16.86
C ILE A 134 27.53 -1.24 -18.24
N ASN A 135 27.60 -2.56 -18.36
CA ASN A 135 27.36 -3.28 -19.60
C ASN A 135 25.87 -3.27 -20.02
N GLU A 136 24.97 -2.99 -19.06
CA GLU A 136 23.52 -2.90 -19.26
C GLU A 136 22.99 -1.52 -18.81
N PRO A 137 23.34 -0.43 -19.52
CA PRO A 137 23.06 0.94 -19.05
C PRO A 137 21.56 1.25 -18.96
N SER A 138 20.71 0.62 -19.78
CA SER A 138 19.25 0.78 -19.70
C SER A 138 18.67 0.20 -18.41
N LEU A 139 19.11 -1.02 -18.04
CA LEU A 139 18.70 -1.66 -16.80
C LEU A 139 19.23 -0.89 -15.58
N MET A 140 20.47 -0.45 -15.62
CA MET A 140 21.06 0.37 -14.58
C MET A 140 20.26 1.66 -14.36
N PHE A 141 19.87 2.35 -15.43
CA PHE A 141 19.06 3.57 -15.36
C PHE A 141 17.66 3.31 -14.76
N ILE A 142 16.99 2.23 -15.18
CA ILE A 142 15.68 1.85 -14.61
C ILE A 142 15.80 1.53 -13.11
N LEU A 143 16.84 0.80 -12.70
CA LEU A 143 17.09 0.51 -11.29
C LEU A 143 17.35 1.78 -10.47
N MET A 144 18.06 2.75 -11.03
CA MET A 144 18.29 4.07 -10.37
C MET A 144 16.98 4.87 -10.27
N LEU A 145 16.12 4.82 -11.27
CA LEU A 145 14.82 5.49 -11.25
C LEU A 145 13.85 4.90 -10.20
N ALA A 146 14.01 3.64 -9.83
CA ALA A 146 13.15 3.00 -8.83
C ALA A 146 13.14 3.78 -7.49
N GLY A 147 14.27 4.38 -7.09
CA GLY A 147 14.35 5.21 -5.90
C GLY A 147 13.40 6.41 -5.92
N PRO A 148 13.57 7.39 -6.83
CA PRO A 148 12.68 8.54 -6.95
C PRO A 148 11.21 8.15 -7.18
N MET A 149 10.94 7.14 -8.00
CA MET A 149 9.58 6.65 -8.28
C MET A 149 8.90 6.05 -7.04
N THR A 150 9.65 5.60 -6.06
CA THR A 150 9.13 5.11 -4.78
C THR A 150 9.02 6.23 -3.75
N VAL A 151 10.06 7.04 -3.59
CA VAL A 151 10.15 8.04 -2.54
C VAL A 151 9.15 9.18 -2.75
N ILE A 152 8.96 9.66 -3.98
CA ILE A 152 8.05 10.79 -4.24
C ILE A 152 6.60 10.45 -3.89
N PRO A 153 5.99 9.35 -4.37
CA PRO A 153 4.64 8.98 -3.97
C PRO A 153 4.52 8.68 -2.47
N LEU A 154 5.54 8.04 -1.88
CA LEU A 154 5.55 7.73 -0.46
C LEU A 154 5.57 9.01 0.39
N PHE A 155 6.38 10.00 0.02
CA PHE A 155 6.41 11.31 0.68
C PHE A 155 5.03 11.97 0.64
N LEU A 156 4.40 12.04 -0.53
CA LEU A 156 3.08 12.64 -0.69
C LEU A 156 2.01 11.89 0.12
N TYR A 157 2.09 10.57 0.14
CA TYR A 157 1.17 9.74 0.91
C TYR A 157 1.33 9.96 2.43
N VAL A 158 2.56 9.89 2.95
CA VAL A 158 2.83 10.10 4.38
C VAL A 158 2.41 11.50 4.79
N ARG A 159 2.70 12.52 3.97
CA ARG A 159 2.25 13.88 4.21
C ARG A 159 0.71 13.98 4.23
N GLY A 160 0.03 13.25 3.36
CA GLY A 160 -1.42 13.12 3.39
C GLY A 160 -1.93 12.52 4.71
N VAL A 161 -1.31 11.47 5.22
CA VAL A 161 -1.65 10.85 6.52
C VAL A 161 -1.46 11.83 7.67
N GLU A 162 -0.37 12.60 7.67
CA GLU A 162 -0.10 13.61 8.70
C GLU A 162 -1.17 14.73 8.72
N LEU A 163 -1.55 15.23 7.55
CA LEU A 163 -2.47 16.36 7.41
C LEU A 163 -3.95 15.96 7.50
N CYS A 164 -4.36 14.89 6.86
CA CYS A 164 -5.76 14.51 6.69
C CYS A 164 -6.21 13.37 7.60
N GLY A 165 -5.29 12.62 8.19
CA GLY A 165 -5.59 11.45 9.03
C GLY A 165 -5.51 10.12 8.27
N LEU A 166 -5.61 9.03 9.04
CA LEU A 166 -5.49 7.66 8.49
C LEU A 166 -6.70 7.25 7.65
N GLY A 167 -7.90 7.56 8.13
CA GLY A 167 -9.14 7.17 7.45
C GLY A 167 -9.28 7.79 6.07
N PRO A 168 -9.26 9.13 5.92
CA PRO A 168 -9.40 9.79 4.63
C PRO A 168 -8.32 9.38 3.63
N THR A 169 -7.05 9.37 4.07
CA THR A 169 -5.91 9.00 3.20
C THR A 169 -6.00 7.53 2.81
N GLY A 170 -6.40 6.65 3.73
CA GLY A 170 -6.66 5.24 3.43
C GLY A 170 -7.74 5.06 2.38
N MET A 171 -8.86 5.77 2.48
CA MET A 171 -9.96 5.66 1.50
C MET A 171 -9.55 6.15 0.10
N ILE A 172 -8.77 7.23 -0.01
CA ILE A 172 -8.22 7.70 -1.29
C ILE A 172 -7.29 6.64 -1.90
N PHE A 173 -6.64 5.81 -1.09
CA PHE A 173 -5.73 4.79 -1.56
C PHE A 173 -6.39 3.72 -2.45
N TYR A 174 -7.73 3.61 -2.47
CA TYR A 174 -8.46 2.77 -3.44
C TYR A 174 -8.26 3.18 -4.91
N ILE A 175 -7.69 4.35 -5.16
CA ILE A 175 -7.19 4.75 -6.49
C ILE A 175 -6.19 3.72 -7.03
N THR A 176 -5.29 3.18 -6.19
CA THR A 176 -4.24 2.24 -6.60
C THR A 176 -4.78 0.96 -7.22
N PRO A 177 -5.61 0.15 -6.53
CA PRO A 177 -6.18 -1.06 -7.15
C PRO A 177 -7.10 -0.75 -8.34
N THR A 178 -7.70 0.44 -8.38
CA THR A 178 -8.51 0.85 -9.53
C THR A 178 -7.65 1.06 -10.78
N PHE A 179 -6.53 1.79 -10.67
CA PHE A 179 -5.61 1.95 -11.79
C PHE A 179 -4.97 0.63 -12.21
N GLN A 180 -4.65 -0.25 -11.26
CA GLN A 180 -4.18 -1.61 -11.56
C GLN A 180 -5.21 -2.40 -12.37
N PHE A 181 -6.49 -2.33 -11.98
CA PHE A 181 -7.58 -2.94 -12.72
C PHE A 181 -7.72 -2.37 -14.13
N LEU A 182 -7.70 -1.05 -14.30
CA LEU A 182 -7.80 -0.38 -15.60
C LEU A 182 -6.62 -0.74 -16.50
N LEU A 183 -5.41 -0.80 -15.96
CA LEU A 183 -4.22 -1.26 -16.71
C LEU A 183 -4.36 -2.72 -17.16
N GLY A 184 -4.79 -3.61 -16.26
CA GLY A 184 -5.06 -5.02 -16.61
C GLY A 184 -6.05 -5.13 -17.76
N PHE A 185 -7.14 -4.36 -17.70
CA PHE A 185 -8.19 -4.38 -18.71
C PHE A 185 -7.77 -3.76 -20.06
N PHE A 186 -7.19 -2.54 -20.03
CA PHE A 186 -6.92 -1.79 -21.27
C PHE A 186 -5.55 -2.10 -21.90
N TYR A 187 -4.57 -2.53 -21.12
CA TYR A 187 -3.20 -2.73 -21.59
C TYR A 187 -2.81 -4.20 -21.71
N TYR A 188 -3.30 -5.04 -20.80
CA TYR A 188 -2.98 -6.47 -20.77
C TYR A 188 -4.09 -7.35 -21.34
N ASP A 189 -5.18 -6.77 -21.87
CA ASP A 189 -6.35 -7.48 -22.41
C ASP A 189 -6.89 -8.59 -21.47
N GLU A 190 -6.78 -8.37 -20.16
CA GLU A 190 -7.30 -9.31 -19.17
C GLU A 190 -8.83 -9.41 -19.29
N ALA A 191 -9.34 -10.65 -19.25
CA ALA A 191 -10.77 -10.90 -19.33
C ALA A 191 -11.56 -10.12 -18.26
N PHE A 192 -12.55 -9.36 -18.71
CA PHE A 192 -13.43 -8.59 -17.86
C PHE A 192 -14.32 -9.55 -17.05
N SER A 193 -14.05 -9.69 -15.75
CA SER A 193 -14.91 -10.44 -14.85
C SER A 193 -15.99 -9.52 -14.28
N PHE A 194 -17.25 -9.89 -14.48
CA PHE A 194 -18.39 -9.16 -13.91
C PHE A 194 -18.26 -9.00 -12.38
N ASP A 195 -17.78 -10.04 -11.70
CA ASP A 195 -17.59 -10.05 -10.23
C ASP A 195 -16.59 -8.98 -9.77
N LYS A 196 -15.45 -8.85 -10.46
CA LYS A 196 -14.46 -7.80 -10.20
C LYS A 196 -15.04 -6.41 -10.41
N SER A 197 -15.76 -6.22 -11.52
CA SER A 197 -16.36 -4.92 -11.85
C SER A 197 -17.39 -4.49 -10.82
N LEU A 198 -18.28 -5.40 -10.42
CA LEU A 198 -19.27 -5.14 -9.39
C LEU A 198 -18.61 -4.71 -8.07
N SER A 199 -17.54 -5.41 -7.67
CA SER A 199 -16.81 -5.08 -6.45
C SER A 199 -16.16 -3.70 -6.53
N PHE A 200 -15.54 -3.33 -7.64
CA PHE A 200 -14.99 -1.99 -7.84
C PHE A 200 -16.05 -0.90 -7.80
N ILE A 201 -17.20 -1.11 -8.43
CA ILE A 201 -18.31 -0.15 -8.38
C ILE A 201 -18.77 0.07 -6.94
N LEU A 202 -18.94 -1.00 -6.17
CA LEU A 202 -19.35 -0.90 -4.76
C LEU A 202 -18.30 -0.18 -3.91
N ILE A 203 -17.00 -0.45 -4.13
CA ILE A 203 -15.90 0.26 -3.46
C ILE A 203 -15.94 1.74 -3.81
N TRP A 204 -16.10 2.12 -5.07
CA TRP A 204 -16.16 3.53 -5.46
C TRP A 204 -17.38 4.25 -4.90
N ILE A 205 -18.54 3.61 -4.85
CA ILE A 205 -19.72 4.17 -4.17
C ILE A 205 -19.40 4.43 -2.69
N ALA A 206 -18.75 3.47 -2.03
CA ALA A 206 -18.35 3.62 -0.63
C ALA A 206 -17.34 4.77 -0.44
N VAL A 207 -16.33 4.89 -1.30
CA VAL A 207 -15.35 5.99 -1.28
C VAL A 207 -16.04 7.34 -1.43
N ILE A 208 -16.95 7.48 -2.40
CA ILE A 208 -17.69 8.72 -2.64
C ILE A 208 -18.52 9.10 -1.40
N ILE A 209 -19.24 8.13 -0.79
CA ILE A 209 -20.03 8.37 0.43
C ILE A 209 -19.11 8.84 1.56
N TYR A 210 -17.98 8.21 1.75
CA TYR A 210 -17.02 8.55 2.80
C TYR A 210 -16.43 9.96 2.61
N LEU A 211 -15.93 10.27 1.42
CA LEU A 211 -15.32 11.57 1.10
C LEU A 211 -16.34 12.71 1.13
N LYS A 212 -17.58 12.46 0.67
CA LYS A 212 -18.67 13.43 0.75
C LYS A 212 -18.99 13.76 2.22
N ASP A 213 -19.11 12.75 3.07
CA ASP A 213 -19.35 12.97 4.50
C ASP A 213 -18.20 13.74 5.16
N LEU A 214 -16.97 13.45 4.77
CA LEU A 214 -15.79 14.19 5.25
C LEU A 214 -15.84 15.68 4.87
N TYR A 215 -16.24 15.98 3.62
CA TYR A 215 -16.36 17.34 3.12
C TYR A 215 -17.50 18.13 3.80
N GLU A 216 -18.62 17.48 4.11
CA GLU A 216 -19.78 18.12 4.77
C GLU A 216 -19.56 18.38 6.27
N HIS A 217 -18.58 17.72 6.92
CA HIS A 217 -18.37 17.80 8.37
C HIS A 217 -17.00 18.37 8.79
N ASN A 218 -16.20 18.85 7.85
CA ASN A 218 -15.03 19.68 8.07
C ASN A 218 -15.36 21.14 7.75
#